data_c8eeaae9028a10ff7072a25df89efce4
#
_entry.id   c8eeaae9028a10ff7072a25df89efce4
#
_cell.length_a   1.000
_cell.length_b   1.000
_cell.length_c   1.000
_cell.angle_alpha   90.00
_cell.angle_beta   90.00
_cell.angle_gamma   90.00
#
_symmetry.space_group_name_H-M   'P 1'
#
loop_
_entity.id
_entity.type
_entity.pdbx_description
1 polymer ?
#
loop_
_entity_poly.entity_id
_entity_poly.type
_entity_poly.pdbx_seq_one_letter_code
_entity_poly.pdbx_strand_id
1 'polypeptide(L)'
;MLLPLFEYLSEFFGPFRVVEFLSTRAILATLASLMFSLVLGPKFINKMRDFQVRQVIRSEGPQSHLSKQGTPTMGGTLILSSIFLSVILWGDLENRYLWVAFLTAMFFGVLGWIDDRLKIKHKSSDGLSPVNKILWQSVIALSLIHI
;
A
#
# COMPACT_ATOMS: atom_id res chain seq x y z
N MET A 1 -7.10 16.34 -3.20
CA MET A 1 -6.53 17.69 -2.96
C MET A 1 -6.25 18.46 -4.23
N LEU A 2 -5.78 17.85 -5.29
CA LEU A 2 -5.55 18.55 -6.56
C LEU A 2 -6.85 18.84 -7.34
N LEU A 3 -7.92 18.07 -7.10
CA LEU A 3 -9.18 18.20 -7.82
C LEU A 3 -9.75 19.62 -7.77
N PRO A 4 -9.98 20.24 -6.59
CA PRO A 4 -10.50 21.61 -6.52
C PRO A 4 -9.60 22.66 -7.20
N LEU A 5 -8.29 22.41 -7.18
CA LEU A 5 -7.33 23.27 -7.86
C LEU A 5 -7.50 23.21 -9.38
N PHE A 6 -7.67 21.99 -9.92
CA PHE A 6 -7.89 21.79 -11.36
C PHE A 6 -9.25 22.30 -11.81
N GLU A 7 -10.28 22.17 -10.98
CA GLU A 7 -11.60 22.75 -11.23
C GLU A 7 -11.49 24.29 -11.36
N TYR A 8 -10.82 24.93 -10.42
CA TYR A 8 -10.58 26.38 -10.48
C TYR A 8 -9.75 26.77 -11.72
N LEU A 9 -8.70 26.03 -12.05
CA LEU A 9 -7.87 26.27 -13.23
C LEU A 9 -8.61 26.02 -14.55
N SER A 10 -9.60 25.15 -14.56
CA SER A 10 -10.40 24.86 -15.77
C SER A 10 -11.27 26.02 -16.21
N GLU A 11 -11.60 26.93 -15.30
CA GLU A 11 -12.30 28.19 -15.65
C GLU A 11 -11.42 29.11 -16.49
N PHE A 12 -10.10 29.08 -16.29
CA PHE A 12 -9.15 29.92 -17.01
C PHE A 12 -8.57 29.23 -18.25
N PHE A 13 -8.44 27.91 -18.23
CA PHE A 13 -7.81 27.14 -19.29
C PHE A 13 -8.53 25.82 -19.53
N GLY A 14 -9.33 25.77 -20.60
CA GLY A 14 -10.22 24.65 -20.94
C GLY A 14 -9.61 23.23 -20.91
N PRO A 15 -8.34 23.00 -21.33
CA PRO A 15 -7.71 21.66 -21.26
C PRO A 15 -7.67 21.04 -19.87
N PHE A 16 -7.66 21.79 -18.79
CA PHE A 16 -7.68 21.23 -17.42
C PHE A 16 -8.98 20.50 -17.08
N ARG A 17 -10.03 20.72 -17.84
CA ARG A 17 -11.29 20.01 -17.72
C ARG A 17 -11.18 18.50 -17.90
N VAL A 18 -10.13 18.03 -18.56
CA VAL A 18 -9.85 16.59 -18.73
C VAL A 18 -9.66 15.89 -17.39
N VAL A 19 -9.23 16.59 -16.35
CA VAL A 19 -9.05 16.02 -14.99
C VAL A 19 -10.39 15.73 -14.29
N GLU A 20 -11.50 16.31 -14.73
CA GLU A 20 -12.82 16.02 -14.20
C GLU A 20 -13.26 14.57 -14.51
N PHE A 21 -12.77 13.99 -15.62
CA PHE A 21 -13.09 12.62 -15.99
C PHE A 21 -12.43 11.60 -15.05
N LEU A 22 -13.24 10.66 -14.56
CA LEU A 22 -12.79 9.59 -13.67
C LEU A 22 -11.64 8.77 -14.27
N SER A 23 -11.72 8.46 -15.58
CA SER A 23 -10.66 7.71 -16.30
C SER A 23 -9.33 8.44 -16.28
N THR A 24 -9.32 9.75 -16.53
CA THR A 24 -8.11 10.57 -16.49
C THR A 24 -7.50 10.59 -15.10
N ARG A 25 -8.32 10.78 -14.06
CA ARG A 25 -7.87 10.74 -12.68
C ARG A 25 -7.29 9.38 -12.31
N ALA A 26 -7.91 8.30 -12.73
CA ALA A 26 -7.41 6.95 -12.49
C ALA A 26 -6.04 6.71 -13.14
N ILE A 27 -5.85 7.17 -14.39
CA ILE A 27 -4.56 7.07 -15.08
C ILE A 27 -3.50 7.90 -14.36
N LEU A 28 -3.80 9.16 -14.04
CA LEU A 28 -2.87 10.06 -13.35
C LEU A 28 -2.51 9.53 -11.94
N ALA A 29 -3.48 8.97 -11.21
CA ALA A 29 -3.26 8.34 -9.93
C ALA A 29 -2.34 7.12 -10.04
N THR A 30 -2.54 6.29 -11.08
CA THR A 30 -1.69 5.12 -11.33
C THR A 30 -0.27 5.53 -11.67
N LEU A 31 -0.09 6.50 -12.56
CA LEU A 31 1.22 7.02 -12.92
C LEU A 31 1.93 7.67 -11.72
N ALA A 32 1.22 8.44 -10.91
CA ALA A 32 1.75 9.04 -9.70
C ALA A 32 2.21 7.97 -8.70
N SER A 33 1.38 6.94 -8.45
CA SER A 33 1.73 5.82 -7.56
C SER A 33 2.96 5.07 -8.05
N LEU A 34 3.04 4.80 -9.36
CA LEU A 34 4.21 4.16 -9.97
C LEU A 34 5.46 5.03 -9.80
N MET A 35 5.36 6.32 -10.09
CA MET A 35 6.48 7.26 -9.97
C MET A 35 6.96 7.36 -8.51
N PHE A 36 6.06 7.47 -7.53
CA PHE A 36 6.41 7.47 -6.12
C PHE A 36 7.12 6.16 -5.73
N SER A 37 6.60 5.02 -6.17
CA SER A 37 7.21 3.72 -5.89
C SER A 37 8.62 3.60 -6.46
N LEU A 38 8.83 4.05 -7.70
CA LEU A 38 10.15 4.00 -8.34
C LEU A 38 11.16 4.97 -7.71
N VAL A 39 10.73 6.18 -7.37
CA VAL A 39 11.62 7.22 -6.79
C VAL A 39 11.95 6.92 -5.34
N LEU A 40 10.95 6.52 -4.55
CA LEU A 40 11.14 6.24 -3.12
C LEU A 40 11.65 4.82 -2.86
N GLY A 41 11.44 3.89 -3.80
CA GLY A 41 11.79 2.49 -3.68
C GLY A 41 13.25 2.25 -3.28
N PRO A 42 14.24 2.77 -4.00
CA PRO A 42 15.65 2.56 -3.67
C PRO A 42 16.01 3.07 -2.27
N LYS A 43 15.50 4.26 -1.90
CA LYS A 43 15.72 4.83 -0.56
C LYS A 43 15.08 3.98 0.53
N PHE A 44 13.86 3.51 0.29
CA PHE A 44 13.12 2.65 1.21
C PHE A 44 13.83 1.29 1.40
N ILE A 45 14.24 0.64 0.31
CA ILE A 45 14.94 -0.64 0.33
C ILE A 45 16.27 -0.52 1.10
N ASN A 46 17.04 0.53 0.85
CA ASN A 46 18.31 0.77 1.54
C ASN A 46 18.06 0.97 3.04
N LYS A 47 17.07 1.80 3.42
CA LYS A 47 16.69 2.01 4.81
C LYS A 47 16.25 0.71 5.50
N MET A 48 15.47 -0.14 4.82
CA MET A 48 15.07 -1.45 5.36
C MET A 48 16.26 -2.40 5.52
N ARG A 49 17.23 -2.34 4.61
CA ARG A 49 18.47 -3.09 4.71
C ARG A 49 19.30 -2.66 5.92
N ASP A 50 19.40 -1.35 6.18
CA ASP A 50 20.15 -0.78 7.30
C ASP A 50 19.52 -1.20 8.65
N PHE A 51 18.19 -1.26 8.73
CA PHE A 51 17.47 -1.78 9.89
C PHE A 51 17.58 -3.29 10.06
N GLN A 52 18.36 -3.99 9.20
CA GLN A 52 18.51 -5.46 9.21
C GLN A 52 17.17 -6.21 9.16
N VAL A 53 16.17 -5.61 8.54
CA VAL A 53 14.84 -6.20 8.33
C VAL A 53 14.96 -7.26 7.24
N ARG A 54 15.58 -8.40 7.59
CA ARG A 54 15.82 -9.51 6.67
C ARG A 54 14.82 -10.61 6.91
N GLN A 55 14.32 -11.16 5.83
CA GLN A 55 13.42 -12.30 5.90
C GLN A 55 14.18 -13.54 6.39
N VAL A 56 13.68 -14.19 7.42
CA VAL A 56 14.10 -15.53 7.83
C VAL A 56 13.38 -16.53 6.93
N ILE A 57 14.13 -17.28 6.14
CA ILE A 57 13.59 -18.27 5.23
C ILE A 57 13.45 -19.60 5.97
N ARG A 58 12.34 -20.31 5.74
CA ARG A 58 12.16 -21.67 6.24
C ARG A 58 13.18 -22.60 5.60
N SER A 59 13.86 -23.41 6.42
CA SER A 59 14.83 -24.42 5.97
C SER A 59 14.19 -25.55 5.13
N GLU A 60 12.88 -25.73 5.23
CA GLU A 60 12.13 -26.80 4.61
C GLU A 60 11.52 -26.44 3.23
N GLY A 61 11.96 -25.30 2.63
CA GLY A 61 11.45 -24.83 1.34
C GLY A 61 12.33 -25.25 0.14
N PRO A 62 11.82 -25.07 -1.11
CA PRO A 62 12.61 -25.30 -2.33
C PRO A 62 13.93 -24.50 -2.31
N GLN A 63 15.00 -25.11 -2.85
CA GLN A 63 16.34 -24.47 -2.86
C GLN A 63 16.36 -23.09 -3.55
N SER A 64 15.44 -22.84 -4.50
CA SER A 64 15.27 -21.52 -5.13
C SER A 64 14.92 -20.39 -4.14
N HIS A 65 14.42 -20.72 -2.95
CA HIS A 65 14.12 -19.73 -1.91
C HIS A 65 15.39 -19.30 -1.14
N LEU A 66 16.44 -20.11 -1.13
CA LEU A 66 17.70 -19.77 -0.49
C LEU A 66 18.40 -18.58 -1.16
N SER A 67 18.20 -18.40 -2.46
CA SER A 67 18.73 -17.23 -3.20
C SER A 67 18.12 -15.89 -2.76
N LYS A 68 16.96 -15.92 -2.06
CA LYS A 68 16.28 -14.74 -1.52
C LYS A 68 16.70 -14.42 -0.08
N GLN A 69 17.65 -15.15 0.46
CA GLN A 69 18.16 -14.90 1.81
C GLN A 69 18.80 -13.50 1.87
N GLY A 70 18.31 -12.66 2.79
CA GLY A 70 18.79 -11.30 2.95
C GLY A 70 18.04 -10.23 2.13
N THR A 71 16.98 -10.60 1.38
CA THR A 71 16.09 -9.58 0.80
C THR A 71 15.29 -8.90 1.91
N PRO A 72 15.16 -7.54 1.86
CA PRO A 72 14.35 -6.82 2.84
C PRO A 72 12.88 -7.26 2.77
N THR A 73 12.25 -7.40 3.92
CA THR A 73 10.79 -7.58 4.05
C THR A 73 10.08 -6.22 4.10
N MET A 74 8.76 -6.23 4.20
CA MET A 74 7.91 -5.02 4.30
C MET A 74 7.81 -4.17 3.02
N GLY A 75 8.06 -4.75 1.85
CA GLY A 75 7.85 -4.06 0.56
C GLY A 75 6.41 -3.58 0.36
N GLY A 76 5.43 -4.27 0.96
CA GLY A 76 4.03 -3.86 0.97
C GLY A 76 3.79 -2.47 1.59
N THR A 77 4.61 -2.05 2.55
CA THR A 77 4.52 -0.72 3.14
C THR A 77 4.81 0.39 2.12
N LEU A 78 5.80 0.16 1.25
CA LEU A 78 6.12 1.10 0.16
C LEU A 78 4.96 1.21 -0.83
N ILE A 79 4.39 0.07 -1.23
CA ILE A 79 3.26 0.01 -2.17
C ILE A 79 2.06 0.76 -1.58
N LEU A 80 1.68 0.46 -0.35
CA LEU A 80 0.57 1.12 0.34
C LEU A 80 0.79 2.63 0.50
N SER A 81 2.01 3.04 0.84
CA SER A 81 2.35 4.47 0.95
C SER A 81 2.22 5.17 -0.40
N SER A 82 2.64 4.54 -1.48
CA SER A 82 2.53 5.11 -2.83
C SER A 82 1.07 5.23 -3.29
N ILE A 83 0.25 4.22 -3.01
CA ILE A 83 -1.20 4.25 -3.27
C ILE A 83 -1.86 5.36 -2.44
N PHE A 84 -1.52 5.44 -1.16
CA PHE A 84 -2.06 6.45 -0.24
C PHE A 84 -1.81 7.87 -0.72
N LEU A 85 -0.55 8.19 -1.04
CA LEU A 85 -0.19 9.51 -1.57
C LEU A 85 -0.94 9.81 -2.87
N SER A 86 -1.05 8.83 -3.75
CA SER A 86 -1.75 8.97 -5.03
C SER A 86 -3.25 9.22 -4.85
N VAL A 87 -3.89 8.48 -3.94
CA VAL A 87 -5.32 8.66 -3.63
C VAL A 87 -5.60 10.05 -3.03
N ILE A 88 -4.74 10.54 -2.14
CA ILE A 88 -4.89 11.90 -1.58
C ILE A 88 -4.75 12.97 -2.66
N LEU A 89 -3.85 12.77 -3.61
CA LEU A 89 -3.61 13.75 -4.68
C LEU A 89 -4.76 13.80 -5.70
N TRP A 90 -5.17 12.64 -6.20
CA TRP A 90 -6.07 12.51 -7.35
C TRP A 90 -7.48 12.01 -7.02
N GLY A 91 -7.68 11.48 -5.81
CA GLY A 91 -8.96 10.97 -5.37
C GLY A 91 -9.95 12.09 -5.08
N ASP A 92 -11.23 11.76 -5.29
CA ASP A 92 -12.34 12.57 -4.84
C ASP A 92 -12.57 12.29 -3.35
N LEU A 93 -12.06 13.17 -2.50
CA LEU A 93 -12.10 13.02 -1.06
C LEU A 93 -13.49 13.21 -0.44
N GLU A 94 -14.45 13.73 -1.20
CA GLU A 94 -15.83 13.85 -0.78
C GLU A 94 -16.61 12.54 -0.95
N ASN A 95 -16.08 11.64 -1.80
CA ASN A 95 -16.69 10.35 -2.06
C ASN A 95 -16.47 9.38 -0.88
N ARG A 96 -17.54 9.05 -0.15
CA ARG A 96 -17.49 8.10 0.98
C ARG A 96 -17.01 6.70 0.59
N TYR A 97 -17.30 6.23 -0.62
CA TYR A 97 -16.88 4.91 -1.08
C TYR A 97 -15.36 4.83 -1.28
N LEU A 98 -14.74 5.94 -1.66
CA LEU A 98 -13.27 6.01 -1.73
C LEU A 98 -12.67 5.78 -0.34
N TRP A 99 -13.23 6.39 0.70
CA TRP A 99 -12.77 6.22 2.07
C TRP A 99 -12.96 4.80 2.58
N VAL A 100 -14.09 4.17 2.25
CA VAL A 100 -14.35 2.76 2.60
C VAL A 100 -13.29 1.85 1.99
N ALA A 101 -13.05 1.95 0.69
CA ALA A 101 -12.03 1.15 0.01
C ALA A 101 -10.63 1.43 0.57
N PHE A 102 -10.33 2.70 0.81
CA PHE A 102 -9.05 3.14 1.35
C PHE A 102 -8.80 2.61 2.77
N LEU A 103 -9.75 2.79 3.68
CA LEU A 103 -9.63 2.31 5.06
C LEU A 103 -9.50 0.78 5.12
N THR A 104 -10.25 0.08 4.27
CA THR A 104 -10.12 -1.38 4.15
C THR A 104 -8.72 -1.78 3.75
N ALA A 105 -8.17 -1.18 2.70
CA ALA A 105 -6.80 -1.45 2.26
C ALA A 105 -5.78 -1.14 3.38
N MET A 106 -5.99 -0.05 4.13
CA MET A 106 -5.14 0.31 5.27
C MET A 106 -5.21 -0.74 6.39
N PHE A 107 -6.40 -1.22 6.76
CA PHE A 107 -6.53 -2.24 7.81
C PHE A 107 -5.85 -3.56 7.42
N PHE A 108 -6.02 -4.02 6.18
CA PHE A 108 -5.28 -5.18 5.68
C PHE A 108 -3.77 -4.93 5.65
N GLY A 109 -3.36 -3.72 5.29
CA GLY A 109 -1.96 -3.31 5.31
C GLY A 109 -1.34 -3.33 6.69
N VAL A 110 -2.06 -2.80 7.70
CA VAL A 110 -1.65 -2.84 9.11
C VAL A 110 -1.53 -4.29 9.60
N LEU A 111 -2.48 -5.15 9.23
CA LEU A 111 -2.42 -6.56 9.58
C LEU A 111 -1.18 -7.25 9.00
N GLY A 112 -0.87 -6.98 7.73
CA GLY A 112 0.34 -7.48 7.07
C GLY A 112 1.62 -6.93 7.72
N TRP A 113 1.62 -5.65 8.07
CA TRP A 113 2.75 -5.04 8.77
C TRP A 113 2.99 -5.65 10.15
N ILE A 114 1.94 -5.94 10.93
CA ILE A 114 2.03 -6.63 12.22
C ILE A 114 2.62 -8.03 12.03
N ASP A 115 2.13 -8.78 11.04
CA ASP A 115 2.62 -10.11 10.70
C ASP A 115 4.13 -10.09 10.40
N ASP A 116 4.58 -9.18 9.55
CA ASP A 116 5.99 -9.04 9.20
C ASP A 116 6.84 -8.58 10.39
N ARG A 117 6.33 -7.65 11.21
CA ARG A 117 7.03 -7.18 12.41
C ARG A 117 7.24 -8.29 13.44
N LEU A 118 6.25 -9.17 13.62
CA LEU A 118 6.38 -10.33 14.52
C LEU A 118 7.45 -11.30 14.02
N LYS A 119 7.51 -11.58 12.73
CA LYS A 119 8.56 -12.42 12.10
C LYS A 119 9.95 -11.87 12.38
N ILE A 120 10.12 -10.56 12.22
CA ILE A 120 11.41 -9.89 12.47
C ILE A 120 11.76 -9.98 13.96
N LYS A 121 10.81 -9.66 14.84
CA LYS A 121 11.02 -9.65 16.30
C LYS A 121 11.41 -11.04 16.83
N HIS A 122 10.75 -12.08 16.37
CA HIS A 122 11.00 -13.46 16.81
C HIS A 122 12.10 -14.16 16.01
N LYS A 123 12.67 -13.50 14.98
CA LYS A 123 13.66 -14.08 14.06
C LYS A 123 13.20 -15.44 13.51
N SER A 124 11.90 -15.58 13.28
CA SER A 124 11.29 -16.81 12.80
C SER A 124 10.46 -16.51 11.54
N SER A 125 10.11 -17.55 10.79
CA SER A 125 9.17 -17.45 9.68
C SER A 125 7.71 -17.32 10.14
N ASP A 126 7.46 -17.52 11.45
CA ASP A 126 6.12 -17.54 12.01
C ASP A 126 5.72 -16.13 12.48
N GLY A 127 4.74 -15.53 11.79
CA GLY A 127 4.13 -14.26 12.16
C GLY A 127 2.92 -14.47 13.07
N LEU A 128 1.79 -13.87 12.68
CA LEU A 128 0.52 -14.12 13.33
C LEU A 128 0.10 -15.59 13.14
N SER A 129 -0.49 -16.19 14.18
CA SER A 129 -1.06 -17.53 14.05
C SER A 129 -2.12 -17.57 12.93
N PRO A 130 -2.23 -18.67 12.16
CA PRO A 130 -3.19 -18.77 11.05
C PRO A 130 -4.63 -18.43 11.46
N VAL A 131 -5.03 -18.87 12.65
CA VAL A 131 -6.38 -18.62 13.20
C VAL A 131 -6.60 -17.12 13.44
N ASN A 132 -5.66 -16.44 14.10
CA ASN A 132 -5.75 -15.00 14.36
C ASN A 132 -5.74 -14.20 13.05
N LYS A 133 -4.98 -14.63 12.07
CA LYS A 133 -4.91 -13.98 10.76
C LYS A 133 -6.26 -14.05 10.06
N ILE A 134 -6.86 -15.23 9.98
CA ILE A 134 -8.19 -15.44 9.37
C ILE A 134 -9.25 -14.65 10.14
N LEU A 135 -9.22 -14.69 11.47
CA LEU A 135 -10.17 -13.97 12.31
C LEU A 135 -10.16 -12.47 12.02
N TRP A 136 -8.99 -11.84 12.08
CA TRP A 136 -8.87 -10.41 11.81
C TRP A 136 -9.23 -10.04 10.36
N GLN A 137 -8.84 -10.85 9.39
CA GLN A 137 -9.22 -10.65 8.00
C GLN A 137 -10.74 -10.74 7.81
N SER A 138 -11.39 -11.71 8.47
CA SER A 138 -12.84 -11.86 8.44
C SER A 138 -13.55 -10.69 9.11
N VAL A 139 -13.07 -10.21 10.24
CA VAL A 139 -13.65 -9.03 10.92
C VAL A 139 -13.58 -7.80 10.02
N ILE A 140 -12.43 -7.54 9.40
CA ILE A 140 -12.25 -6.42 8.47
C ILE A 140 -13.19 -6.56 7.27
N ALA A 141 -13.25 -7.74 6.66
CA ALA A 141 -14.10 -7.99 5.50
C ALA A 141 -15.59 -7.87 5.83
N LEU A 142 -16.03 -8.44 6.96
CA LEU A 142 -17.42 -8.38 7.39
C LEU A 142 -17.86 -6.97 7.79
N SER A 143 -16.96 -6.12 8.27
CA SER A 143 -17.27 -4.73 8.57
C SER A 143 -17.77 -3.96 7.35
N LEU A 144 -17.37 -4.37 6.14
CA LEU A 144 -17.82 -3.76 4.88
C LEU A 144 -19.29 -4.04 4.55
N ILE A 145 -19.86 -5.10 5.10
CA ILE A 145 -21.28 -5.46 4.85
C ILE A 145 -22.23 -4.44 5.49
N HIS A 146 -21.76 -3.70 6.50
CA HIS A 146 -22.56 -2.71 7.23
C HIS A 146 -22.46 -1.29 6.66
N ILE A 147 -21.73 -1.09 5.57
CA ILE A 147 -21.55 0.20 4.91
C ILE A 147 -22.31 0.25 3.59
#